data_f5681530b3227c5e11595a17c71e69b9
#
_entry.id   f5681530b3227c5e11595a17c71e69b9
#
_cell.length_a   1.000
_cell.length_b   1.000
_cell.length_c   1.000
_cell.angle_alpha   90.00
_cell.angle_beta   90.00
_cell.angle_gamma   90.00
#
_symmetry.space_group_name_H-M   'P 1'
#
loop_
_entity.id
_entity.type
_entity.pdbx_description
1 polymer ?
#
loop_
_entity_poly.entity_id
_entity_poly.type
_entity_poly.pdbx_seq_one_letter_code
_entity_poly.pdbx_strand_id
1 'polypeptide(L)'
;MQKSDIIIVTGGLGFIGKHFIRRCLAEGRIVKNVDLVSYAADLAVKREFEEQRHYRFLHADVRKLDFLPECDVVVHFAAESHVDNSISNAANFTTTNVIGTQNMLELVRRKHPSEQPLFVQISTDEVYGDITEGRHSEASMLTPSNPYSASKAAADMLVKSWGRTYGLAWNIVRPANNYGMHQYPEKLIPKSSWRMRRGMPAVMHGDGSYIRSWLHAEDTTDAILTVIAKGERNTIYNAGSTLELRNIEVLQAIARILKVPEEKAWVATVDRSGQDVRYSMNDARLRSLGWKQSREFFAELEPIVEAVDIMRFA
;
A
#
# COMPACT_ATOMS: atom_id res chain seq x y z
N MET A 1 -22.96 -2.49 24.29
CA MET A 1 -21.74 -2.90 23.58
C MET A 1 -22.01 -2.61 22.11
N GLN A 2 -21.26 -1.69 21.49
CA GLN A 2 -21.30 -1.52 20.04
C GLN A 2 -20.84 -2.84 19.40
N LYS A 3 -21.58 -3.32 18.40
CA LYS A 3 -21.21 -4.50 17.62
C LYS A 3 -19.83 -4.22 17.02
N SER A 4 -18.83 -5.05 17.36
CA SER A 4 -17.48 -4.90 16.78
C SER A 4 -17.58 -5.17 15.29
N ASP A 5 -17.08 -4.23 14.45
CA ASP A 5 -17.07 -4.41 13.00
C ASP A 5 -16.25 -5.66 12.64
N ILE A 6 -16.77 -6.47 11.74
CA ILE A 6 -16.07 -7.61 11.16
C ILE A 6 -15.43 -7.13 9.86
N ILE A 7 -14.10 -7.15 9.80
CA ILE A 7 -13.35 -6.68 8.65
C ILE A 7 -12.66 -7.86 7.96
N ILE A 8 -12.92 -8.06 6.68
CA ILE A 8 -12.07 -8.88 5.83
C ILE A 8 -10.93 -8.00 5.31
N VAL A 9 -9.70 -8.47 5.53
CA VAL A 9 -8.49 -7.88 4.98
C VAL A 9 -7.90 -8.88 3.99
N THR A 10 -7.65 -8.48 2.77
CA THR A 10 -6.91 -9.30 1.80
C THR A 10 -5.49 -8.78 1.67
N GLY A 11 -4.49 -9.66 1.61
CA GLY A 11 -3.08 -9.25 1.58
C GLY A 11 -2.59 -8.67 2.91
N GLY A 12 -3.16 -9.13 4.03
CA GLY A 12 -2.92 -8.58 5.35
C GLY A 12 -1.54 -8.92 5.94
N LEU A 13 -0.80 -9.87 5.36
CA LEU A 13 0.59 -10.16 5.72
C LEU A 13 1.60 -9.31 4.95
N GLY A 14 1.13 -8.53 3.98
CA GLY A 14 1.92 -7.52 3.27
C GLY A 14 2.24 -6.31 4.15
N PHE A 15 3.07 -5.40 3.60
CA PHE A 15 3.61 -4.27 4.35
C PHE A 15 2.53 -3.36 4.99
N ILE A 16 1.62 -2.78 4.21
CA ILE A 16 0.59 -1.88 4.74
C ILE A 16 -0.48 -2.68 5.48
N GLY A 17 -0.88 -3.83 4.94
CA GLY A 17 -1.93 -4.68 5.50
C GLY A 17 -1.68 -5.10 6.94
N LYS A 18 -0.44 -5.43 7.31
CA LYS A 18 -0.10 -5.80 8.69
C LYS A 18 -0.23 -4.66 9.69
N HIS A 19 0.13 -3.42 9.30
CA HIS A 19 -0.09 -2.23 10.13
C HIS A 19 -1.59 -2.00 10.34
N PHE A 20 -2.39 -2.16 9.28
CA PHE A 20 -3.83 -2.04 9.35
C PHE A 20 -4.46 -3.10 10.25
N ILE A 21 -4.08 -4.38 10.12
CA ILE A 21 -4.58 -5.46 10.99
C ILE A 21 -4.22 -5.20 12.44
N ARG A 22 -2.96 -4.85 12.73
CA ARG A 22 -2.51 -4.57 14.11
C ARG A 22 -3.35 -3.47 14.76
N ARG A 23 -3.64 -2.39 14.03
CA ARG A 23 -4.49 -1.30 14.52
C ARG A 23 -5.93 -1.76 14.75
N CYS A 24 -6.52 -2.50 13.82
CA CYS A 24 -7.88 -3.05 13.97
C CYS A 24 -8.00 -3.94 15.21
N LEU A 25 -7.03 -4.83 15.43
CA LEU A 25 -7.02 -5.73 16.60
C LEU A 25 -6.85 -4.94 17.91
N ALA A 26 -5.99 -3.90 17.93
CA ALA A 26 -5.83 -3.02 19.09
C ALA A 26 -7.11 -2.23 19.42
N GLU A 27 -7.95 -1.95 18.42
CA GLU A 27 -9.28 -1.33 18.60
C GLU A 27 -10.39 -2.36 18.93
N GLY A 28 -10.05 -3.63 19.10
CA GLY A 28 -11.01 -4.69 19.44
C GLY A 28 -11.91 -5.14 18.28
N ARG A 29 -11.56 -4.84 17.03
CA ARG A 29 -12.28 -5.26 15.83
C ARG A 29 -12.00 -6.73 15.53
N ILE A 30 -12.93 -7.39 14.86
CA ILE A 30 -12.76 -8.76 14.38
C ILE A 30 -12.16 -8.71 12.98
N VAL A 31 -11.00 -9.35 12.79
CA VAL A 31 -10.29 -9.38 11.52
C VAL A 31 -10.26 -10.79 10.94
N LYS A 32 -10.72 -10.95 9.71
CA LYS A 32 -10.57 -12.15 8.89
C LYS A 32 -9.58 -11.83 7.76
N ASN A 33 -8.35 -12.33 7.86
CA ASN A 33 -7.28 -12.07 6.90
C ASN A 33 -7.22 -13.16 5.83
N VAL A 34 -7.39 -12.77 4.58
CA VAL A 34 -7.23 -13.64 3.40
C VAL A 34 -5.89 -13.33 2.77
N ASP A 35 -4.96 -14.25 2.77
CA ASP A 35 -3.62 -14.05 2.22
C ASP A 35 -3.08 -15.31 1.54
N LEU A 36 -2.39 -15.14 0.43
CA LEU A 36 -1.76 -16.22 -0.33
C LEU A 36 -0.43 -16.68 0.31
N VAL A 37 0.13 -15.87 1.24
CA VAL A 37 1.46 -16.08 1.80
C VAL A 37 2.51 -16.05 0.69
N SER A 38 2.58 -14.94 -0.06
CA SER A 38 3.57 -14.74 -1.12
C SER A 38 4.98 -14.52 -0.53
N TYR A 39 5.97 -14.36 -1.40
CA TYR A 39 7.37 -14.09 -1.02
C TYR A 39 7.54 -12.85 -0.10
N ALA A 40 6.64 -11.89 -0.20
CA ALA A 40 6.68 -10.64 0.59
C ALA A 40 5.85 -10.71 1.89
N ALA A 41 5.27 -11.87 2.23
CA ALA A 41 4.49 -12.05 3.43
C ALA A 41 5.38 -12.10 4.69
N ASP A 42 4.96 -11.40 5.74
CA ASP A 42 5.65 -11.39 7.03
C ASP A 42 5.17 -12.55 7.92
N LEU A 43 5.90 -13.66 7.92
CA LEU A 43 5.53 -14.86 8.68
C LEU A 43 5.66 -14.68 10.20
N ALA A 44 6.51 -13.76 10.67
CA ALA A 44 6.60 -13.45 12.10
C ALA A 44 5.32 -12.74 12.57
N VAL A 45 4.80 -11.81 11.76
CA VAL A 45 3.53 -11.14 12.03
C VAL A 45 2.35 -12.10 11.92
N LYS A 46 2.39 -13.08 11.01
CA LYS A 46 1.34 -14.12 10.95
C LYS A 46 1.20 -14.83 12.29
N ARG A 47 2.31 -15.26 12.89
CA ARG A 47 2.30 -15.93 14.22
C ARG A 47 1.79 -15.00 15.32
N GLU A 48 2.24 -13.73 15.34
CA GLU A 48 1.76 -12.70 16.27
C GLU A 48 0.22 -12.56 16.21
N PHE A 49 -0.34 -12.53 15.00
CA PHE A 49 -1.78 -12.35 14.82
C PHE A 49 -2.59 -13.60 15.15
N GLU A 50 -2.07 -14.80 14.88
CA GLU A 50 -2.76 -16.06 15.18
C GLU A 50 -2.99 -16.28 16.69
N GLU A 51 -2.20 -15.61 17.55
CA GLU A 51 -2.39 -15.60 19.01
C GLU A 51 -3.55 -14.68 19.46
N GLN A 52 -4.04 -13.78 18.57
CA GLN A 52 -5.07 -12.82 18.90
C GLN A 52 -6.48 -13.43 18.81
N ARG A 53 -7.30 -13.27 19.85
CA ARG A 53 -8.67 -13.83 19.92
C ARG A 53 -9.57 -13.39 18.76
N HIS A 54 -9.42 -12.15 18.32
CA HIS A 54 -10.27 -11.54 17.28
C HIS A 54 -9.69 -11.66 15.87
N TYR A 55 -8.65 -12.47 15.67
CA TYR A 55 -8.06 -12.73 14.38
C TYR A 55 -8.43 -14.12 13.85
N ARG A 56 -8.66 -14.20 12.56
CA ARG A 56 -8.80 -15.45 11.80
C ARG A 56 -8.04 -15.36 10.51
N PHE A 57 -7.28 -16.39 10.20
CA PHE A 57 -6.49 -16.50 8.97
C PHE A 57 -7.13 -17.47 8.00
N LEU A 58 -7.24 -17.04 6.74
CA LEU A 58 -7.66 -17.86 5.61
C LEU A 58 -6.55 -17.85 4.56
N HIS A 59 -5.83 -18.96 4.41
CA HIS A 59 -4.83 -19.13 3.37
C HIS A 59 -5.54 -19.35 2.04
N ALA A 60 -5.64 -18.30 1.22
CA ALA A 60 -6.33 -18.37 -0.05
C ALA A 60 -5.82 -17.31 -1.05
N ASP A 61 -5.96 -17.64 -2.31
CA ASP A 61 -5.69 -16.75 -3.44
C ASP A 61 -6.98 -15.97 -3.78
N VAL A 62 -6.93 -14.64 -3.73
CA VAL A 62 -8.08 -13.77 -4.07
C VAL A 62 -8.62 -14.01 -5.48
N ARG A 63 -7.80 -14.52 -6.39
CA ARG A 63 -8.19 -14.88 -7.77
C ARG A 63 -9.10 -16.12 -7.84
N LYS A 64 -9.05 -16.97 -6.81
CA LYS A 64 -9.68 -18.30 -6.76
C LYS A 64 -10.63 -18.47 -5.57
N LEU A 65 -10.75 -17.44 -4.74
CA LEU A 65 -11.67 -17.48 -3.61
C LEU A 65 -13.10 -17.65 -4.16
N ASP A 66 -13.83 -18.60 -3.63
CA ASP A 66 -15.17 -18.98 -4.11
C ASP A 66 -16.31 -18.52 -3.17
N PHE A 67 -15.99 -18.11 -1.95
CA PHE A 67 -16.93 -17.56 -1.00
C PHE A 67 -16.35 -16.37 -0.23
N LEU A 68 -17.21 -15.46 0.20
CA LEU A 68 -16.87 -14.36 1.08
C LEU A 68 -17.47 -14.61 2.46
N PRO A 69 -16.67 -14.76 3.53
CA PRO A 69 -17.19 -14.86 4.89
C PRO A 69 -18.04 -13.65 5.25
N GLU A 70 -18.88 -13.78 6.30
CA GLU A 70 -19.62 -12.63 6.85
C GLU A 70 -18.66 -11.51 7.26
N CYS A 71 -18.97 -10.26 6.85
CA CYS A 71 -18.19 -9.07 7.18
C CYS A 71 -19.01 -7.81 6.94
N ASP A 72 -18.64 -6.73 7.62
CA ASP A 72 -19.20 -5.39 7.43
C ASP A 72 -18.38 -4.58 6.41
N VAL A 73 -17.06 -4.88 6.32
CA VAL A 73 -16.11 -4.18 5.44
C VAL A 73 -15.14 -5.18 4.82
N VAL A 74 -14.83 -5.00 3.54
CA VAL A 74 -13.68 -5.64 2.86
C VAL A 74 -12.64 -4.57 2.58
N VAL A 75 -11.42 -4.72 3.10
CA VAL A 75 -10.28 -3.86 2.76
C VAL A 75 -9.31 -4.66 1.89
N HIS A 76 -9.23 -4.27 0.62
CA HIS A 76 -8.52 -5.04 -0.40
C HIS A 76 -7.11 -4.50 -0.63
N PHE A 77 -6.11 -5.10 0.07
CA PHE A 77 -4.69 -4.82 -0.13
C PHE A 77 -4.02 -5.81 -1.09
N ALA A 78 -4.55 -7.01 -1.25
CA ALA A 78 -3.92 -8.06 -2.03
C ALA A 78 -3.60 -7.59 -3.45
N ALA A 79 -2.31 -7.47 -3.74
CA ALA A 79 -1.80 -7.01 -5.03
C ALA A 79 -0.31 -7.36 -5.17
N GLU A 80 0.13 -7.55 -6.40
CA GLU A 80 1.54 -7.43 -6.77
C GLU A 80 1.90 -5.94 -6.82
N SER A 81 3.04 -5.52 -6.25
CA SER A 81 3.36 -4.10 -6.02
C SER A 81 4.78 -3.68 -6.36
N HIS A 82 5.63 -4.57 -6.88
CA HIS A 82 7.01 -4.24 -7.23
C HIS A 82 7.14 -3.88 -8.70
N VAL A 83 7.44 -2.61 -9.00
CA VAL A 83 7.46 -2.09 -10.39
C VAL A 83 8.44 -2.85 -11.27
N ASP A 84 9.68 -3.15 -10.80
CA ASP A 84 10.66 -3.89 -11.61
C ASP A 84 10.14 -5.29 -11.99
N ASN A 85 9.47 -5.97 -11.06
CA ASN A 85 8.82 -7.25 -11.34
C ASN A 85 7.68 -7.08 -12.35
N SER A 86 6.97 -5.94 -12.36
CA SER A 86 5.92 -5.69 -13.36
C SER A 86 6.45 -5.51 -14.77
N ILE A 87 7.64 -4.94 -14.90
CA ILE A 87 8.32 -4.76 -16.19
C ILE A 87 8.77 -6.12 -16.75
N SER A 88 9.24 -7.00 -15.87
CA SER A 88 9.71 -8.33 -16.27
C SER A 88 8.58 -9.35 -16.48
N ASN A 89 7.46 -9.22 -15.75
CA ASN A 89 6.32 -10.15 -15.80
C ASN A 89 4.99 -9.42 -15.56
N ALA A 90 4.53 -8.64 -16.54
CA ALA A 90 3.30 -7.87 -16.49
C ALA A 90 2.04 -8.75 -16.30
N ALA A 91 2.04 -9.97 -16.81
CA ALA A 91 0.88 -10.88 -16.76
C ALA A 91 0.50 -11.22 -15.32
N ASN A 92 1.48 -11.40 -14.42
CA ASN A 92 1.21 -11.68 -13.01
C ASN A 92 0.50 -10.49 -12.33
N PHE A 93 0.87 -9.25 -12.67
CA PHE A 93 0.23 -8.04 -12.16
C PHE A 93 -1.21 -7.90 -12.65
N THR A 94 -1.45 -8.16 -13.94
CA THR A 94 -2.80 -8.14 -14.50
C THR A 94 -3.69 -9.20 -13.83
N THR A 95 -3.20 -10.42 -13.70
CA THR A 95 -4.00 -11.50 -13.11
C THR A 95 -4.27 -11.27 -11.62
N THR A 96 -3.28 -10.83 -10.87
CA THR A 96 -3.47 -10.60 -9.43
C THR A 96 -4.28 -9.33 -9.16
N ASN A 97 -3.89 -8.20 -9.75
CA ASN A 97 -4.46 -6.90 -9.39
C ASN A 97 -5.81 -6.64 -10.06
N VAL A 98 -6.03 -7.16 -11.28
CA VAL A 98 -7.28 -6.94 -12.02
C VAL A 98 -8.26 -8.10 -11.79
N ILE A 99 -7.85 -9.33 -12.11
CA ILE A 99 -8.75 -10.49 -11.98
C ILE A 99 -9.02 -10.78 -10.48
N GLY A 100 -8.03 -10.63 -9.60
CA GLY A 100 -8.23 -10.75 -8.16
C GLY A 100 -9.25 -9.74 -7.62
N THR A 101 -9.13 -8.46 -8.01
CA THR A 101 -10.12 -7.42 -7.65
C THR A 101 -11.50 -7.74 -8.22
N GLN A 102 -11.59 -8.14 -9.51
CA GLN A 102 -12.86 -8.57 -10.11
C GLN A 102 -13.52 -9.70 -9.33
N ASN A 103 -12.76 -10.74 -8.97
CA ASN A 103 -13.30 -11.85 -8.19
C ASN A 103 -13.85 -11.40 -6.83
N MET A 104 -13.09 -10.55 -6.12
CA MET A 104 -13.53 -10.02 -4.83
C MET A 104 -14.84 -9.20 -4.96
N LEU A 105 -14.95 -8.37 -6.00
CA LEU A 105 -16.17 -7.60 -6.29
C LEU A 105 -17.35 -8.51 -6.61
N GLU A 106 -17.14 -9.60 -7.37
CA GLU A 106 -18.17 -10.60 -7.65
C GLU A 106 -18.64 -11.33 -6.38
N LEU A 107 -17.72 -11.64 -5.48
CA LEU A 107 -18.09 -12.25 -4.18
C LEU A 107 -18.94 -11.31 -3.33
N VAL A 108 -18.61 -10.01 -3.31
CA VAL A 108 -19.46 -9.00 -2.66
C VAL A 108 -20.84 -8.91 -3.32
N ARG A 109 -20.87 -8.86 -4.67
CA ARG A 109 -22.11 -8.77 -5.44
C ARG A 109 -23.07 -9.94 -5.21
N ARG A 110 -22.53 -11.15 -4.99
CA ARG A 110 -23.34 -12.37 -4.73
C ARG A 110 -23.99 -12.41 -3.34
N LYS A 111 -23.57 -11.52 -2.41
CA LYS A 111 -24.25 -11.38 -1.12
C LYS A 111 -25.65 -10.78 -1.32
N HIS A 112 -26.56 -11.09 -0.39
CA HIS A 112 -27.84 -10.40 -0.36
C HIS A 112 -27.61 -8.88 -0.18
N PRO A 113 -28.37 -8.00 -0.86
CA PRO A 113 -28.13 -6.55 -0.81
C PRO A 113 -28.01 -5.97 0.61
N SER A 114 -28.79 -6.47 1.58
CA SER A 114 -28.70 -6.04 2.99
C SER A 114 -27.46 -6.52 3.74
N GLU A 115 -26.69 -7.44 3.16
CA GLU A 115 -25.51 -8.08 3.75
C GLU A 115 -24.22 -7.70 2.99
N GLN A 116 -24.34 -6.89 1.95
CA GLN A 116 -23.19 -6.47 1.16
C GLN A 116 -22.29 -5.55 1.98
N PRO A 117 -21.01 -5.92 2.19
CA PRO A 117 -20.06 -5.08 2.91
C PRO A 117 -19.67 -3.85 2.10
N LEU A 118 -19.16 -2.82 2.78
CA LEU A 118 -18.39 -1.78 2.12
C LEU A 118 -17.12 -2.37 1.52
N PHE A 119 -16.87 -2.14 0.23
CA PHE A 119 -15.62 -2.52 -0.43
C PHE A 119 -14.65 -1.35 -0.45
N VAL A 120 -13.49 -1.47 0.22
CA VAL A 120 -12.43 -0.45 0.25
C VAL A 120 -11.23 -0.95 -0.54
N GLN A 121 -11.03 -0.37 -1.72
CA GLN A 121 -9.88 -0.64 -2.57
C GLN A 121 -8.67 0.16 -2.11
N ILE A 122 -7.55 -0.50 -1.86
CA ILE A 122 -6.28 0.20 -1.65
C ILE A 122 -5.53 0.26 -2.98
N SER A 123 -5.43 1.47 -3.51
CA SER A 123 -4.78 1.80 -4.78
C SER A 123 -3.40 2.42 -4.55
N THR A 124 -2.98 3.35 -5.38
CA THR A 124 -1.69 4.05 -5.32
C THR A 124 -1.78 5.40 -6.03
N ASP A 125 -0.93 6.35 -5.69
CA ASP A 125 -0.73 7.61 -6.42
C ASP A 125 -0.19 7.38 -7.85
N GLU A 126 0.52 6.30 -8.08
CA GLU A 126 1.10 5.95 -9.39
C GLU A 126 0.05 5.79 -10.51
N VAL A 127 -1.24 5.60 -10.16
CA VAL A 127 -2.30 5.53 -11.17
C VAL A 127 -2.52 6.84 -11.93
N TYR A 128 -2.10 7.96 -11.35
CA TYR A 128 -2.21 9.27 -11.98
C TYR A 128 -1.11 9.52 -13.02
N GLY A 129 0.03 8.81 -12.90
CA GLY A 129 1.23 9.07 -13.67
C GLY A 129 2.00 10.29 -13.18
N ASP A 130 2.85 10.81 -14.05
CA ASP A 130 3.79 11.87 -13.74
C ASP A 130 3.11 13.24 -13.60
N ILE A 131 3.66 14.09 -12.74
CA ILE A 131 3.26 15.50 -12.61
C ILE A 131 4.48 16.37 -12.25
N THR A 132 4.85 17.27 -13.13
CA THR A 132 5.99 18.18 -12.92
C THR A 132 5.62 19.36 -12.04
N GLU A 133 4.41 19.89 -12.17
CA GLU A 133 3.91 21.05 -11.42
C GLU A 133 2.52 20.77 -10.83
N GLY A 134 2.22 21.37 -9.69
CA GLY A 134 0.94 21.21 -9.02
C GLY A 134 0.79 19.85 -8.32
N ARG A 135 -0.46 19.39 -8.17
CA ARG A 135 -0.83 18.15 -7.48
C ARG A 135 -2.05 17.51 -8.14
N HIS A 136 -2.03 16.19 -8.31
CA HIS A 136 -3.21 15.46 -8.75
C HIS A 136 -4.33 15.51 -7.70
N SER A 137 -5.55 15.74 -8.17
CA SER A 137 -6.77 15.57 -7.37
C SER A 137 -7.42 14.22 -7.67
N GLU A 138 -8.41 13.83 -6.88
CA GLU A 138 -9.18 12.60 -7.11
C GLU A 138 -9.97 12.60 -8.43
N ALA A 139 -10.16 13.79 -9.03
CA ALA A 139 -10.80 13.97 -10.34
C ALA A 139 -9.81 13.95 -11.51
N SER A 140 -8.49 13.92 -11.24
CA SER A 140 -7.46 13.86 -12.29
C SER A 140 -7.58 12.60 -13.13
N MET A 141 -7.23 12.72 -14.42
CA MET A 141 -7.19 11.59 -15.34
C MET A 141 -6.13 10.59 -14.88
N LEU A 142 -6.39 9.31 -15.10
CA LEU A 142 -5.42 8.25 -14.82
C LEU A 142 -4.54 8.03 -16.06
N THR A 143 -3.23 8.22 -15.91
CA THR A 143 -2.23 8.10 -16.97
C THR A 143 -1.03 7.28 -16.51
N PRO A 144 -1.26 6.01 -16.10
CA PRO A 144 -0.23 5.16 -15.52
C PRO A 144 0.93 4.89 -16.48
N SER A 145 2.17 4.92 -15.99
CA SER A 145 3.40 4.85 -16.81
C SER A 145 4.03 3.46 -16.90
N ASN A 146 3.60 2.52 -16.07
CA ASN A 146 4.17 1.18 -16.01
C ASN A 146 3.09 0.10 -15.79
N PRO A 147 3.41 -1.21 -16.00
CA PRO A 147 2.41 -2.28 -15.90
C PRO A 147 1.76 -2.41 -14.51
N TYR A 148 2.51 -2.13 -13.42
CA TYR A 148 1.95 -2.12 -12.07
C TYR A 148 0.88 -1.03 -11.93
N SER A 149 1.24 0.24 -12.19
CA SER A 149 0.31 1.36 -12.06
C SER A 149 -0.90 1.22 -13.01
N ALA A 150 -0.70 0.68 -14.23
CA ALA A 150 -1.78 0.36 -15.16
C ALA A 150 -2.74 -0.69 -14.59
N SER A 151 -2.23 -1.76 -13.98
CA SER A 151 -3.06 -2.79 -13.35
C SER A 151 -3.88 -2.26 -12.16
N LYS A 152 -3.30 -1.34 -11.38
CA LYS A 152 -4.00 -0.67 -10.26
C LYS A 152 -5.07 0.30 -10.76
N ALA A 153 -4.78 1.06 -11.82
CA ALA A 153 -5.77 1.93 -12.48
C ALA A 153 -6.94 1.12 -13.04
N ALA A 154 -6.67 -0.03 -13.67
CA ALA A 154 -7.71 -0.94 -14.15
C ALA A 154 -8.57 -1.48 -13.00
N ALA A 155 -7.95 -1.87 -11.87
CA ALA A 155 -8.67 -2.29 -10.66
C ALA A 155 -9.60 -1.18 -10.11
N ASP A 156 -9.13 0.07 -10.07
CA ASP A 156 -9.96 1.23 -9.69
C ASP A 156 -11.17 1.40 -10.61
N MET A 157 -10.98 1.20 -11.92
CA MET A 157 -12.09 1.27 -12.88
C MET A 157 -13.10 0.13 -12.70
N LEU A 158 -12.66 -1.08 -12.34
CA LEU A 158 -13.56 -2.18 -12.00
C LEU A 158 -14.41 -1.82 -10.78
N VAL A 159 -13.81 -1.34 -9.70
CA VAL A 159 -14.54 -0.92 -8.49
C VAL A 159 -15.63 0.10 -8.81
N LYS A 160 -15.29 1.15 -9.57
CA LYS A 160 -16.27 2.18 -10.01
C LYS A 160 -17.37 1.59 -10.88
N SER A 161 -17.02 0.68 -11.79
CA SER A 161 -17.97 0.03 -12.69
C SER A 161 -18.96 -0.85 -11.93
N TRP A 162 -18.48 -1.68 -10.98
CA TRP A 162 -19.37 -2.50 -10.14
C TRP A 162 -20.29 -1.66 -9.27
N GLY A 163 -19.76 -0.55 -8.70
CA GLY A 163 -20.60 0.41 -7.98
C GLY A 163 -21.72 0.97 -8.85
N ARG A 164 -21.39 1.43 -10.08
CA ARG A 164 -22.36 2.00 -11.00
C ARG A 164 -23.38 0.99 -11.53
N THR A 165 -22.91 -0.23 -11.87
CA THR A 165 -23.74 -1.24 -12.53
C THR A 165 -24.59 -2.03 -11.55
N TYR A 166 -24.03 -2.38 -10.40
CA TYR A 166 -24.64 -3.30 -9.44
C TYR A 166 -24.99 -2.66 -8.10
N GLY A 167 -24.73 -1.36 -7.93
CA GLY A 167 -25.07 -0.62 -6.71
C GLY A 167 -24.18 -0.94 -5.50
N LEU A 168 -23.00 -1.56 -5.71
CA LEU A 168 -22.12 -1.86 -4.60
C LEU A 168 -21.60 -0.60 -3.91
N ALA A 169 -21.59 -0.59 -2.59
CA ALA A 169 -20.94 0.45 -1.80
C ALA A 169 -19.43 0.28 -1.82
N TRP A 170 -18.70 1.32 -2.21
CA TRP A 170 -17.25 1.26 -2.29
C TRP A 170 -16.58 2.56 -1.86
N ASN A 171 -15.29 2.47 -1.51
CA ASN A 171 -14.36 3.59 -1.47
C ASN A 171 -13.03 3.16 -2.08
N ILE A 172 -12.27 4.10 -2.63
CA ILE A 172 -10.90 3.90 -3.10
C ILE A 172 -10.00 4.83 -2.30
N VAL A 173 -8.95 4.28 -1.70
CA VAL A 173 -7.88 5.06 -1.05
C VAL A 173 -6.63 4.94 -1.90
N ARG A 174 -6.06 6.09 -2.30
CA ARG A 174 -4.81 6.19 -3.07
C ARG A 174 -3.72 6.76 -2.17
N PRO A 175 -2.92 5.92 -1.51
CA PRO A 175 -1.81 6.40 -0.70
C PRO A 175 -0.62 6.81 -1.57
N ALA A 176 0.17 7.77 -1.07
CA ALA A 176 1.51 8.10 -1.54
C ALA A 176 2.50 6.97 -1.24
N ASN A 177 3.79 7.14 -1.59
CA ASN A 177 4.82 6.14 -1.30
C ASN A 177 4.90 5.87 0.20
N ASN A 178 4.62 4.62 0.57
CA ASN A 178 4.62 4.23 1.97
C ASN A 178 6.02 3.83 2.45
N TYR A 179 6.35 4.21 3.69
CA TYR A 179 7.53 3.78 4.42
C TYR A 179 7.15 3.37 5.85
N GLY A 180 8.01 2.64 6.54
CA GLY A 180 7.77 2.20 7.91
C GLY A 180 8.51 0.92 8.27
N MET A 181 8.32 0.48 9.52
CA MET A 181 8.95 -0.72 10.06
C MET A 181 8.59 -1.98 9.28
N HIS A 182 9.59 -2.83 9.04
CA HIS A 182 9.42 -4.14 8.40
C HIS A 182 8.84 -4.07 6.97
N GLN A 183 9.13 -3.00 6.23
CA GLN A 183 8.89 -2.96 4.79
C GLN A 183 9.77 -4.00 4.09
N TYR A 184 9.19 -4.67 3.06
CA TYR A 184 9.91 -5.72 2.35
C TYR A 184 11.20 -5.19 1.67
N PRO A 185 12.31 -5.95 1.71
CA PRO A 185 13.65 -5.50 1.32
C PRO A 185 13.86 -5.08 -0.14
N GLU A 186 12.88 -5.25 -1.00
CA GLU A 186 12.94 -4.78 -2.40
C GLU A 186 12.80 -3.25 -2.54
N LYS A 187 12.21 -2.59 -1.52
CA LYS A 187 11.92 -1.15 -1.57
C LYS A 187 13.14 -0.30 -1.19
N LEU A 188 13.14 0.98 -1.61
CA LEU A 188 14.29 1.89 -1.54
C LEU A 188 14.94 1.92 -0.14
N ILE A 189 14.17 2.23 0.90
CA ILE A 189 14.72 2.39 2.26
C ILE A 189 15.31 1.08 2.78
N PRO A 190 14.56 -0.04 2.88
CA PRO A 190 15.13 -1.27 3.45
C PRO A 190 16.23 -1.86 2.59
N LYS A 191 16.13 -1.82 1.26
CA LYS A 191 17.16 -2.31 0.34
C LYS A 191 18.48 -1.56 0.49
N SER A 192 18.40 -0.23 0.54
CA SER A 192 19.58 0.64 0.67
C SER A 192 20.23 0.49 2.04
N SER A 193 19.45 0.48 3.11
CA SER A 193 19.92 0.27 4.49
C SER A 193 20.64 -1.06 4.63
N TRP A 194 20.05 -2.14 4.13
CA TRP A 194 20.67 -3.47 4.17
C TRP A 194 21.99 -3.55 3.40
N ARG A 195 22.06 -2.94 2.21
CA ARG A 195 23.29 -2.91 1.40
C ARG A 195 24.37 -2.12 2.11
N MET A 196 24.09 -0.91 2.57
CA MET A 196 25.07 -0.03 3.23
C MET A 196 25.60 -0.65 4.52
N ARG A 197 24.77 -1.31 5.33
CA ARG A 197 25.20 -2.04 6.54
C ARG A 197 26.20 -3.16 6.25
N ARG A 198 26.21 -3.71 5.04
CA ARG A 198 27.13 -4.76 4.58
C ARG A 198 28.32 -4.23 3.79
N GLY A 199 28.54 -2.92 3.82
CA GLY A 199 29.64 -2.29 3.06
C GLY A 199 29.42 -2.32 1.55
N MET A 200 28.17 -2.57 1.09
CA MET A 200 27.81 -2.54 -0.32
C MET A 200 27.10 -1.20 -0.62
N PRO A 201 27.42 -0.52 -1.74
CA PRO A 201 26.70 0.69 -2.10
C PRO A 201 25.24 0.40 -2.44
N ALA A 202 24.33 1.29 -2.06
CA ALA A 202 22.96 1.27 -2.55
C ALA A 202 22.93 1.45 -4.08
N VAL A 203 21.86 0.99 -4.73
CA VAL A 203 21.65 1.18 -6.16
C VAL A 203 20.71 2.36 -6.36
N MET A 204 21.16 3.37 -7.09
CA MET A 204 20.40 4.57 -7.42
C MET A 204 20.11 4.60 -8.92
N HIS A 205 18.84 4.66 -9.31
CA HIS A 205 18.45 4.82 -10.70
C HIS A 205 18.68 6.28 -11.15
N GLY A 206 19.34 6.45 -12.30
CA GLY A 206 19.70 7.76 -12.83
C GLY A 206 20.58 8.56 -11.87
N ASP A 207 20.32 9.83 -11.76
CA ASP A 207 21.01 10.78 -10.86
C ASP A 207 20.34 10.91 -9.48
N GLY A 208 19.26 10.16 -9.24
CA GLY A 208 18.50 10.22 -7.99
C GLY A 208 17.57 11.42 -7.84
N SER A 209 17.35 12.21 -8.91
CA SER A 209 16.50 13.41 -8.91
C SER A 209 15.00 13.13 -8.80
N TYR A 210 14.57 11.89 -9.01
CA TYR A 210 13.16 11.48 -8.93
C TYR A 210 12.55 11.79 -7.58
N ILE A 211 11.43 12.51 -7.58
CA ILE A 211 10.75 12.98 -6.36
C ILE A 211 9.61 12.04 -5.98
N ARG A 212 9.54 11.71 -4.70
CA ARG A 212 8.45 10.93 -4.13
C ARG A 212 7.86 11.64 -2.91
N SER A 213 6.55 11.54 -2.78
CA SER A 213 5.81 11.95 -1.59
C SER A 213 5.80 10.78 -0.60
N TRP A 214 6.21 11.00 0.66
CA TRP A 214 6.44 9.93 1.63
C TRP A 214 5.41 9.95 2.74
N LEU A 215 4.68 8.83 2.92
CA LEU A 215 3.65 8.66 3.92
C LEU A 215 3.95 7.42 4.78
N HIS A 216 3.89 7.57 6.10
CA HIS A 216 4.11 6.42 6.99
C HIS A 216 2.96 5.42 6.89
N ALA A 217 3.25 4.11 6.98
CA ALA A 217 2.24 3.06 6.85
C ALA A 217 1.14 3.15 7.93
N GLU A 218 1.46 3.67 9.12
CA GLU A 218 0.46 3.91 10.16
C GLU A 218 -0.45 5.10 9.83
N ASP A 219 0.07 6.18 9.22
CA ASP A 219 -0.76 7.28 8.72
C ASP A 219 -1.69 6.83 7.59
N THR A 220 -1.21 5.91 6.72
CA THR A 220 -2.06 5.25 5.73
C THR A 220 -3.16 4.41 6.39
N THR A 221 -2.82 3.69 7.46
CA THR A 221 -3.79 2.93 8.27
C THR A 221 -4.87 3.86 8.84
N ASP A 222 -4.47 4.98 9.44
CA ASP A 222 -5.39 5.96 10.00
C ASP A 222 -6.26 6.63 8.90
N ALA A 223 -5.71 6.83 7.69
CA ALA A 223 -6.46 7.30 6.53
C ALA A 223 -7.57 6.30 6.13
N ILE A 224 -7.24 5.02 6.02
CA ILE A 224 -8.20 3.96 5.67
C ILE A 224 -9.30 3.86 6.73
N LEU A 225 -8.95 3.85 8.01
CA LEU A 225 -9.93 3.81 9.12
C LEU A 225 -10.82 5.06 9.14
N THR A 226 -10.27 6.24 8.85
CA THR A 226 -11.04 7.48 8.72
C THR A 226 -12.04 7.39 7.57
N VAL A 227 -11.64 6.85 6.41
CA VAL A 227 -12.53 6.65 5.26
C VAL A 227 -13.63 5.64 5.58
N ILE A 228 -13.32 4.53 6.25
CA ILE A 228 -14.32 3.53 6.68
C ILE A 228 -15.36 4.17 7.61
N ALA A 229 -14.92 4.97 8.57
CA ALA A 229 -15.76 5.54 9.62
C ALA A 229 -16.58 6.77 9.16
N LYS A 230 -16.00 7.63 8.30
CA LYS A 230 -16.54 8.95 7.99
C LYS A 230 -16.63 9.25 6.49
N GLY A 231 -16.05 8.41 5.64
CA GLY A 231 -16.02 8.64 4.21
C GLY A 231 -17.40 8.54 3.58
N GLU A 232 -17.68 9.44 2.64
CA GLU A 232 -18.82 9.32 1.75
C GLU A 232 -18.65 8.07 0.88
N ARG A 233 -19.71 7.27 0.71
CA ARG A 233 -19.71 6.09 -0.16
C ARG A 233 -19.48 6.48 -1.61
N ASN A 234 -18.91 5.55 -2.37
CA ASN A 234 -18.65 5.69 -3.80
C ASN A 234 -17.70 6.87 -4.13
N THR A 235 -16.72 7.08 -3.25
CA THR A 235 -15.82 8.23 -3.30
C THR A 235 -14.34 7.76 -3.24
N ILE A 236 -13.51 8.50 -3.96
CA ILE A 236 -12.04 8.32 -3.95
C ILE A 236 -11.43 9.29 -2.96
N TYR A 237 -10.43 8.84 -2.21
CA TYR A 237 -9.67 9.63 -1.26
C TYR A 237 -8.17 9.48 -1.51
N ASN A 238 -7.50 10.58 -1.79
CA ASN A 238 -6.05 10.63 -1.83
C ASN A 238 -5.51 10.70 -0.39
N ALA A 239 -4.60 9.80 -0.04
CA ALA A 239 -3.83 9.85 1.20
C ALA A 239 -2.41 10.33 0.86
N GLY A 240 -2.27 11.64 0.68
CA GLY A 240 -1.03 12.31 0.32
C GLY A 240 -0.11 12.56 1.50
N SER A 241 1.06 13.12 1.20
CA SER A 241 1.98 13.67 2.19
C SER A 241 2.42 15.07 1.76
N THR A 242 2.73 15.89 2.75
CA THR A 242 3.33 17.22 2.49
C THR A 242 4.83 17.14 2.25
N LEU A 243 5.46 16.01 2.58
CA LEU A 243 6.89 15.80 2.42
C LEU A 243 7.17 15.14 1.06
N GLU A 244 7.87 15.87 0.22
CA GLU A 244 8.40 15.39 -1.05
C GLU A 244 9.93 15.38 -0.96
N LEU A 245 10.57 14.25 -1.28
CA LEU A 245 12.01 14.09 -1.27
C LEU A 245 12.49 13.45 -2.57
N ARG A 246 13.63 13.89 -3.05
CA ARG A 246 14.35 13.20 -4.11
C ARG A 246 14.93 11.89 -3.57
N ASN A 247 15.05 10.88 -4.42
CA ASN A 247 15.63 9.60 -4.01
C ASN A 247 17.03 9.75 -3.44
N ILE A 248 17.85 10.65 -3.99
CA ILE A 248 19.19 10.96 -3.48
C ILE A 248 19.15 11.48 -2.03
N GLU A 249 18.17 12.32 -1.67
CA GLU A 249 18.04 12.87 -0.31
C GLU A 249 17.71 11.78 0.71
N VAL A 250 16.91 10.80 0.31
CA VAL A 250 16.63 9.61 1.14
C VAL A 250 17.89 8.77 1.33
N LEU A 251 18.67 8.54 0.27
CA LEU A 251 19.95 7.80 0.37
C LEU A 251 20.96 8.51 1.25
N GLN A 252 21.07 9.84 1.15
CA GLN A 252 21.91 10.66 2.01
C GLN A 252 21.51 10.57 3.47
N ALA A 253 20.21 10.60 3.77
CA ALA A 253 19.72 10.44 5.13
C ALA A 253 20.08 9.06 5.71
N ILE A 254 19.90 7.99 4.94
CA ILE A 254 20.30 6.62 5.34
C ILE A 254 21.80 6.54 5.59
N ALA A 255 22.62 7.09 4.67
CA ALA A 255 24.09 7.09 4.79
C ALA A 255 24.55 7.81 6.08
N ARG A 256 23.93 8.96 6.42
CA ARG A 256 24.23 9.68 7.67
C ARG A 256 23.90 8.86 8.91
N ILE A 257 22.73 8.21 8.96
CA ILE A 257 22.32 7.33 10.07
C ILE A 257 23.34 6.19 10.25
N LEU A 258 23.73 5.54 9.16
CA LEU A 258 24.64 4.42 9.16
C LEU A 258 26.13 4.83 9.20
N LYS A 259 26.44 6.13 9.20
CA LYS A 259 27.81 6.70 9.17
C LYS A 259 28.64 6.19 8.00
N VAL A 260 27.99 5.99 6.84
CA VAL A 260 28.65 5.59 5.59
C VAL A 260 29.05 6.86 4.82
N PRO A 261 30.30 7.02 4.41
CA PRO A 261 30.73 8.14 3.58
C PRO A 261 29.96 8.18 2.25
N GLU A 262 29.57 9.39 1.77
CA GLU A 262 28.72 9.53 0.58
C GLU A 262 29.32 8.87 -0.67
N GLU A 263 30.65 8.98 -0.85
CA GLU A 263 31.38 8.38 -1.98
C GLU A 263 31.33 6.84 -2.01
N LYS A 264 30.89 6.20 -0.93
CA LYS A 264 30.71 4.74 -0.79
C LYS A 264 29.25 4.34 -0.62
N ALA A 265 28.35 5.30 -0.45
CA ALA A 265 26.97 5.01 -0.03
C ALA A 265 26.10 4.51 -1.18
N TRP A 266 26.33 4.92 -2.41
CA TRP A 266 25.54 4.48 -3.58
C TRP A 266 26.35 4.48 -4.87
N VAL A 267 25.80 3.75 -5.85
CA VAL A 267 26.27 3.76 -7.24
C VAL A 267 25.06 4.08 -8.14
N ALA A 268 25.28 4.96 -9.11
CA ALA A 268 24.29 5.24 -10.14
C ALA A 268 24.18 4.06 -11.12
N THR A 269 22.99 3.80 -11.60
CA THR A 269 22.69 2.83 -12.66
C THR A 269 21.79 3.48 -13.71
N VAL A 270 21.56 2.77 -14.81
CA VAL A 270 20.62 3.24 -15.84
C VAL A 270 19.23 3.47 -15.28
N ASP A 271 18.53 4.41 -15.90
CA ASP A 271 17.15 4.67 -15.54
C ASP A 271 16.26 3.45 -15.83
N ARG A 272 15.27 3.28 -14.97
CA ARG A 272 14.24 2.26 -15.15
C ARG A 272 13.23 2.73 -16.21
N SER A 273 12.85 1.85 -17.14
CA SER A 273 11.79 2.14 -18.10
C SER A 273 10.46 2.49 -17.39
N GLY A 274 9.74 3.50 -17.88
CA GLY A 274 8.48 3.95 -17.29
C GLY A 274 8.64 4.59 -15.90
N GLN A 275 9.80 5.20 -15.63
CA GLN A 275 10.07 5.90 -14.37
C GLN A 275 9.47 7.30 -14.41
N ASP A 276 8.50 7.57 -13.54
CA ASP A 276 7.93 8.91 -13.36
C ASP A 276 8.87 9.82 -12.59
N VAL A 277 8.92 11.10 -12.98
CA VAL A 277 9.81 12.11 -12.37
C VAL A 277 9.31 12.51 -10.99
N ARG A 278 7.98 12.72 -10.82
CA ARG A 278 7.42 13.19 -9.56
C ARG A 278 6.00 12.67 -9.36
N TYR A 279 5.69 12.27 -8.13
CA TYR A 279 4.31 12.02 -7.67
C TYR A 279 3.92 13.04 -6.62
N SER A 280 2.77 13.65 -6.80
CA SER A 280 2.21 14.59 -5.82
C SER A 280 0.68 14.59 -5.89
N MET A 281 0.03 14.55 -4.74
CA MET A 281 -1.43 14.51 -4.63
C MET A 281 -1.97 15.57 -3.68
N ASN A 282 -3.16 16.07 -4.00
CA ASN A 282 -3.97 16.85 -3.09
C ASN A 282 -4.83 15.90 -2.24
N ASP A 283 -4.69 15.99 -0.93
CA ASP A 283 -5.40 15.17 0.07
C ASP A 283 -6.45 15.96 0.88
N ALA A 284 -6.86 17.13 0.39
CA ALA A 284 -7.78 18.01 1.10
C ALA A 284 -9.12 17.32 1.42
N ARG A 285 -9.62 16.46 0.54
CA ARG A 285 -10.84 15.68 0.78
C ARG A 285 -10.71 14.76 1.98
N LEU A 286 -9.60 14.04 2.11
CA LEU A 286 -9.35 13.18 3.26
C LEU A 286 -9.17 14.01 4.55
N ARG A 287 -8.45 15.12 4.45
CA ARG A 287 -8.26 16.04 5.59
C ARG A 287 -9.58 16.66 6.08
N SER A 288 -10.55 16.89 5.19
CA SER A 288 -11.87 17.40 5.58
C SER A 288 -12.66 16.41 6.46
N LEU A 289 -12.31 15.12 6.44
CA LEU A 289 -12.86 14.12 7.37
C LEU A 289 -12.20 14.13 8.75
N GLY A 290 -11.17 14.97 8.95
CA GLY A 290 -10.42 15.10 10.20
C GLY A 290 -9.13 14.27 10.25
N TRP A 291 -8.75 13.59 9.16
CA TRP A 291 -7.47 12.89 9.10
C TRP A 291 -6.29 13.89 9.05
N LYS A 292 -5.20 13.53 9.69
CA LYS A 292 -3.93 14.28 9.68
C LYS A 292 -2.77 13.30 9.62
N GLN A 293 -1.76 13.63 8.81
CA GLN A 293 -0.46 12.97 8.89
C GLN A 293 0.16 13.28 10.26
N SER A 294 0.60 12.27 10.98
CA SER A 294 1.11 12.38 12.36
C SER A 294 2.58 12.00 12.48
N ARG A 295 3.11 11.20 11.54
CA ARG A 295 4.47 10.68 11.59
C ARG A 295 5.43 11.57 10.81
N GLU A 296 6.52 11.91 11.47
CA GLU A 296 7.60 12.73 10.94
C GLU A 296 8.66 11.83 10.28
N PHE A 297 8.97 12.03 8.99
CA PHE A 297 9.80 11.13 8.20
C PHE A 297 11.19 10.91 8.80
N PHE A 298 11.90 11.98 9.15
CA PHE A 298 13.28 11.86 9.64
C PHE A 298 13.34 11.29 11.05
N ALA A 299 12.34 11.53 11.89
CA ALA A 299 12.23 10.93 13.21
C ALA A 299 11.96 9.43 13.14
N GLU A 300 11.13 8.99 12.18
CA GLU A 300 10.81 7.58 11.97
C GLU A 300 11.89 6.83 11.17
N LEU A 301 12.70 7.54 10.36
CA LEU A 301 13.67 6.91 9.47
C LEU A 301 14.79 6.20 10.24
N GLU A 302 15.29 6.81 11.32
CA GLU A 302 16.41 6.24 12.10
C GLU A 302 16.09 4.86 12.67
N PRO A 303 15.01 4.67 13.47
CA PRO A 303 14.65 3.35 13.97
C PRO A 303 14.32 2.36 12.85
N ILE A 304 13.75 2.81 11.71
CA ILE A 304 13.48 1.95 10.57
C ILE A 304 14.79 1.43 9.95
N VAL A 305 15.77 2.32 9.72
CA VAL A 305 17.09 1.96 9.16
C VAL A 305 17.84 1.02 10.10
N GLU A 306 17.77 1.26 11.40
CA GLU A 306 18.43 0.42 12.41
C GLU A 306 17.82 -0.98 12.54
N ALA A 307 16.49 -1.08 12.37
CA ALA A 307 15.75 -2.34 12.51
C ALA A 307 15.68 -3.19 11.24
N VAL A 308 16.34 -2.79 10.14
CA VAL A 308 16.31 -3.57 8.90
C VAL A 308 16.90 -4.95 9.11
N ASP A 309 16.02 -5.95 9.17
CA ASP A 309 16.38 -7.37 9.25
C ASP A 309 15.76 -8.12 8.06
N ILE A 310 16.62 -8.49 7.14
CA ILE A 310 16.23 -9.27 5.95
C ILE A 310 15.86 -10.71 6.32
N MET A 311 16.45 -11.27 7.38
CA MET A 311 16.16 -12.64 7.80
C MET A 311 14.71 -12.84 8.25
N ARG A 312 14.00 -11.73 8.54
CA ARG A 312 12.56 -11.75 8.84
C ARG A 312 11.70 -12.31 7.69
N PHE A 313 12.20 -12.20 6.46
CA PHE A 313 11.53 -12.62 5.22
C PHE A 313 12.16 -13.84 4.56
N ALA A 314 13.12 -14.48 5.22
CA ALA A 314 13.81 -15.67 4.74
C ALA A 314 13.06 -16.96 5.12
#